data_b50f0a8e5ee82dcb018f7615d13007f2
#
_entry.id   b50f0a8e5ee82dcb018f7615d13007f2
#
_cell.length_a   1.000
_cell.length_b   1.000
_cell.length_c   1.000
_cell.angle_alpha   90.00
_cell.angle_beta   90.00
_cell.angle_gamma   90.00
#
_symmetry.space_group_name_H-M   'P 1'
#
loop_
_entity.id
_entity.type
_entity.pdbx_description
1 polymer ?
#
loop_
_entity_poly.entity_id
_entity_poly.type
_entity_poly.pdbx_seq_one_letter_code
_entity_poly.pdbx_strand_id
1 'polypeptide(L)'
;MRDRTVVHLDLDSFFVSVERLLDSTLLGKPVIIGGSSDRGVVASCSYEARVFGVHSAMPIRMARQLCPHGTYVRGDMDQYSKYSHIVTEILEERAPVVEKASIDEHYLDITGMDKYVMQSSKWAHELRMHLTKQTGLPLSFGMSVNKTVSKVATGEAKPDGEKVIAAGNEKGFLAPLSIKKIPMIGDKTYLILRNMGIERVETIQLMPAEMMQKVLGENGTSIWQKANGIDNNPVEPYSERKSISSENTYDKDTTDITQIRRSIVTMIDQLAYQLRKEKKVCGCVTIKLRYSDFQTHTFQARIPYTAADHMLLQKALELFTKNYSRRVLIRLIGVKFSHIVSGFNQIDLFDDTEEKIKLYQAMDRIRNRFGDNAIMKSISLPTKEQEKGKEE
;
A
#
# COMPACT_ATOMS: atom_id res chain seq x y z
N MET A 1 -17.75 2.84 31.03
CA MET A 1 -17.04 3.41 29.86
C MET A 1 -18.01 3.43 28.71
N ARG A 2 -18.07 4.48 27.92
CA ARG A 2 -18.88 4.44 26.67
C ARG A 2 -18.18 3.48 25.71
N ASP A 3 -18.94 2.60 25.07
CA ASP A 3 -18.40 1.73 24.03
C ASP A 3 -17.91 2.61 22.88
N ARG A 4 -16.73 2.25 22.32
CA ARG A 4 -16.19 2.95 21.14
C ARG A 4 -17.12 2.71 19.95
N THR A 5 -17.16 3.66 19.05
CA THR A 5 -17.89 3.54 17.78
C THR A 5 -16.93 3.83 16.65
N VAL A 6 -16.52 2.78 15.96
CA VAL A 6 -15.54 2.84 14.87
C VAL A 6 -16.22 2.46 13.56
N VAL A 7 -16.07 3.30 12.54
CA VAL A 7 -16.50 3.02 11.18
C VAL A 7 -15.26 2.72 10.33
N HIS A 8 -15.30 1.65 9.56
CA HIS A 8 -14.33 1.39 8.51
C HIS A 8 -15.01 1.59 7.16
N LEU A 9 -14.40 2.42 6.32
CA LEU A 9 -14.83 2.74 4.96
C LEU A 9 -13.82 2.17 3.97
N ASP A 10 -14.30 1.64 2.85
CA ASP A 10 -13.48 1.07 1.78
C ASP A 10 -14.12 1.36 0.42
N LEU A 11 -13.38 2.01 -0.47
CA LEU A 11 -13.81 2.35 -1.82
C LEU A 11 -13.85 1.08 -2.68
N ASP A 12 -15.01 0.76 -3.23
CA ASP A 12 -15.23 -0.49 -3.95
C ASP A 12 -14.51 -0.52 -5.29
N SER A 13 -13.64 -1.52 -5.48
CA SER A 13 -12.79 -1.68 -6.67
C SER A 13 -12.15 -0.35 -7.09
N PHE A 14 -11.59 0.39 -6.14
CA PHE A 14 -11.24 1.80 -6.21
C PHE A 14 -10.60 2.22 -7.55
N PHE A 15 -9.49 1.58 -7.95
CA PHE A 15 -8.81 1.95 -9.21
C PHE A 15 -9.72 1.78 -10.43
N VAL A 16 -10.48 0.70 -10.48
CA VAL A 16 -11.46 0.48 -11.56
C VAL A 16 -12.55 1.55 -11.55
N SER A 17 -13.02 1.91 -10.36
CA SER A 17 -14.07 2.94 -10.22
C SER A 17 -13.57 4.30 -10.68
N VAL A 18 -12.33 4.67 -10.41
CA VAL A 18 -11.71 5.89 -10.95
C VAL A 18 -11.57 5.82 -12.47
N GLU A 19 -11.08 4.71 -13.04
CA GLU A 19 -11.00 4.57 -14.50
C GLU A 19 -12.37 4.69 -15.17
N ARG A 20 -13.42 4.15 -14.56
CA ARG A 20 -14.80 4.27 -15.06
C ARG A 20 -15.36 5.70 -14.99
N LEU A 21 -14.88 6.54 -14.06
CA LEU A 21 -15.20 7.96 -14.02
C LEU A 21 -14.49 8.73 -15.13
N LEU A 22 -13.27 8.31 -15.49
CA LEU A 22 -12.48 8.91 -16.57
C LEU A 22 -12.93 8.44 -17.96
N ASP A 23 -13.32 7.15 -18.08
CA ASP A 23 -13.81 6.53 -19.30
C ASP A 23 -15.06 5.70 -19.04
N SER A 24 -16.23 6.27 -19.36
CA SER A 24 -17.53 5.62 -19.19
C SER A 24 -17.73 4.37 -20.07
N THR A 25 -16.91 4.17 -21.10
CA THR A 25 -16.99 2.97 -21.96
C THR A 25 -16.58 1.69 -21.21
N LEU A 26 -15.93 1.81 -20.04
CA LEU A 26 -15.53 0.72 -19.16
C LEU A 26 -16.66 0.22 -18.23
N LEU A 27 -17.80 0.92 -18.20
CA LEU A 27 -18.94 0.53 -17.37
C LEU A 27 -19.49 -0.85 -17.81
N GLY A 28 -19.76 -1.71 -16.82
CA GLY A 28 -20.32 -3.05 -17.04
C GLY A 28 -19.38 -4.06 -17.69
N LYS A 29 -18.13 -3.67 -17.98
CA LYS A 29 -17.13 -4.58 -18.57
C LYS A 29 -16.22 -5.17 -17.50
N PRO A 30 -15.67 -6.40 -17.74
CA PRO A 30 -14.57 -6.91 -16.92
C PRO A 30 -13.30 -6.07 -17.18
N VAL A 31 -12.92 -5.25 -16.20
CA VAL A 31 -11.75 -4.36 -16.23
C VAL A 31 -10.70 -4.87 -15.26
N ILE A 32 -9.46 -4.94 -15.72
CA ILE A 32 -8.30 -5.37 -14.94
C ILE A 32 -7.23 -4.28 -15.01
N ILE A 33 -6.88 -3.71 -13.85
CA ILE A 33 -5.83 -2.70 -13.73
C ILE A 33 -4.53 -3.38 -13.35
N GLY A 34 -3.46 -3.13 -14.10
CA GLY A 34 -2.17 -3.73 -13.79
C GLY A 34 -1.07 -3.35 -14.77
N GLY A 35 0.11 -3.94 -14.58
CA GLY A 35 1.25 -3.72 -15.46
C GLY A 35 1.03 -4.29 -16.85
N SER A 36 1.63 -3.65 -17.87
CA SER A 36 1.55 -4.07 -19.27
C SER A 36 2.33 -5.36 -19.57
N SER A 37 3.37 -5.68 -18.78
CA SER A 37 4.21 -6.85 -18.99
C SER A 37 3.63 -8.11 -18.37
N ASP A 38 4.00 -9.28 -18.90
CA ASP A 38 3.61 -10.60 -18.36
C ASP A 38 4.10 -10.84 -16.92
N ARG A 39 5.10 -10.09 -16.45
CA ARG A 39 5.59 -10.10 -15.06
C ARG A 39 4.83 -9.16 -14.15
N GLY A 40 3.93 -8.35 -14.69
CA GLY A 40 3.05 -7.49 -13.93
C GLY A 40 2.08 -8.29 -13.07
N VAL A 41 1.49 -7.59 -12.10
CA VAL A 41 0.44 -8.13 -11.24
C VAL A 41 -0.83 -7.30 -11.40
N VAL A 42 -1.98 -7.92 -11.16
CA VAL A 42 -3.26 -7.23 -11.05
C VAL A 42 -3.22 -6.32 -9.83
N ALA A 43 -3.29 -5.01 -10.04
CA ALA A 43 -3.39 -4.04 -8.95
C ALA A 43 -4.83 -3.99 -8.40
N SER A 44 -5.82 -3.95 -9.30
CA SER A 44 -7.24 -4.00 -8.97
C SER A 44 -8.02 -4.63 -10.13
N CYS A 45 -9.21 -5.14 -9.85
CA CYS A 45 -10.10 -5.66 -10.88
C CYS A 45 -11.56 -5.42 -10.52
N SER A 46 -12.39 -5.26 -11.56
CA SER A 46 -13.84 -5.08 -11.41
C SER A 46 -14.52 -6.34 -10.87
N TYR A 47 -15.73 -6.18 -10.36
CA TYR A 47 -16.53 -7.33 -9.89
C TYR A 47 -16.86 -8.27 -11.04
N GLU A 48 -17.08 -7.75 -12.25
CA GLU A 48 -17.28 -8.57 -13.45
C GLU A 48 -16.05 -9.44 -13.77
N ALA A 49 -14.83 -8.91 -13.57
CA ALA A 49 -13.61 -9.71 -13.75
C ALA A 49 -13.42 -10.76 -12.62
N ARG A 50 -13.86 -10.45 -11.39
CA ARG A 50 -13.79 -11.41 -10.25
C ARG A 50 -14.63 -12.66 -10.48
N VAL A 51 -15.72 -12.58 -11.24
CA VAL A 51 -16.54 -13.76 -11.61
C VAL A 51 -15.71 -14.82 -12.34
N PHE A 52 -14.69 -14.40 -13.10
CA PHE A 52 -13.74 -15.29 -13.79
C PHE A 52 -12.59 -15.76 -12.90
N GLY A 53 -12.59 -15.43 -11.60
CA GLY A 53 -11.54 -15.80 -10.67
C GLY A 53 -10.34 -14.82 -10.64
N VAL A 54 -10.40 -13.69 -11.34
CA VAL A 54 -9.35 -12.66 -11.30
C VAL A 54 -9.41 -11.93 -9.97
N HIS A 55 -8.24 -11.70 -9.35
CA HIS A 55 -8.13 -10.97 -8.08
C HIS A 55 -6.82 -10.16 -8.00
N SER A 56 -6.78 -9.18 -7.11
CA SER A 56 -5.57 -8.39 -6.84
C SER A 56 -4.40 -9.28 -6.44
N ALA A 57 -3.19 -8.86 -6.79
CA ALA A 57 -1.92 -9.58 -6.64
C ALA A 57 -1.76 -10.83 -7.55
N MET A 58 -2.76 -11.20 -8.35
CA MET A 58 -2.62 -12.27 -9.35
C MET A 58 -1.63 -11.84 -10.45
N PRO A 59 -0.77 -12.75 -10.97
CA PRO A 59 0.04 -12.46 -12.15
C PRO A 59 -0.83 -12.10 -13.37
N ILE A 60 -0.48 -11.03 -14.10
CA ILE A 60 -1.25 -10.58 -15.28
C ILE A 60 -1.39 -11.71 -16.31
N ARG A 61 -0.33 -12.50 -16.53
CA ARG A 61 -0.39 -13.68 -17.43
C ARG A 61 -1.51 -14.64 -17.05
N MET A 62 -1.71 -14.89 -15.74
CA MET A 62 -2.78 -15.76 -15.26
C MET A 62 -4.15 -15.10 -15.41
N ALA A 63 -4.25 -13.81 -15.14
CA ALA A 63 -5.48 -13.05 -15.35
C ALA A 63 -5.93 -13.09 -16.82
N ARG A 64 -4.99 -12.96 -17.78
CA ARG A 64 -5.27 -13.07 -19.21
C ARG A 64 -5.79 -14.45 -19.62
N GLN A 65 -5.34 -15.51 -18.96
CA GLN A 65 -5.86 -16.86 -19.21
C GLN A 65 -7.29 -17.04 -18.68
N LEU A 66 -7.59 -16.47 -17.49
CA LEU A 66 -8.90 -16.57 -16.85
C LEU A 66 -9.93 -15.64 -17.49
N CYS A 67 -9.53 -14.45 -17.93
CA CYS A 67 -10.42 -13.45 -18.53
C CYS A 67 -9.80 -12.87 -19.82
N PRO A 68 -9.72 -13.66 -20.91
CA PRO A 68 -9.06 -13.24 -22.15
C PRO A 68 -9.79 -12.07 -22.86
N HIS A 69 -11.08 -11.92 -22.64
CA HIS A 69 -11.90 -10.83 -23.17
C HIS A 69 -12.00 -9.61 -22.22
N GLY A 70 -11.27 -9.63 -21.12
CA GLY A 70 -11.21 -8.50 -20.18
C GLY A 70 -10.46 -7.31 -20.77
N THR A 71 -10.86 -6.12 -20.36
CA THR A 71 -10.16 -4.87 -20.70
C THR A 71 -9.01 -4.65 -19.72
N TYR A 72 -7.78 -4.69 -20.23
CA TYR A 72 -6.57 -4.51 -19.43
C TYR A 72 -6.11 -3.06 -19.54
N VAL A 73 -6.11 -2.34 -18.42
CA VAL A 73 -5.77 -0.92 -18.34
C VAL A 73 -4.51 -0.73 -17.50
N ARG A 74 -3.61 0.12 -18.00
CA ARG A 74 -2.47 0.58 -17.19
C ARG A 74 -2.97 1.66 -16.22
N GLY A 75 -2.81 1.40 -14.91
CA GLY A 75 -3.30 2.33 -13.90
C GLY A 75 -2.55 3.67 -13.88
N ASP A 76 -3.27 4.74 -13.53
CA ASP A 76 -2.75 6.08 -13.29
C ASP A 76 -2.77 6.40 -11.80
N MET A 77 -1.61 6.23 -11.13
CA MET A 77 -1.47 6.46 -9.69
C MET A 77 -1.67 7.93 -9.28
N ASP A 78 -1.43 8.88 -10.19
CA ASP A 78 -1.62 10.30 -9.89
C ASP A 78 -3.12 10.61 -9.78
N GLN A 79 -3.93 10.08 -10.68
CA GLN A 79 -5.38 10.18 -10.61
C GLN A 79 -5.93 9.47 -9.36
N TYR A 80 -5.46 8.25 -9.06
CA TYR A 80 -5.90 7.52 -7.86
C TYR A 80 -5.55 8.30 -6.58
N SER A 81 -4.34 8.86 -6.50
CA SER A 81 -3.92 9.67 -5.37
C SER A 81 -4.79 10.92 -5.20
N LYS A 82 -5.15 11.58 -6.32
CA LYS A 82 -6.04 12.76 -6.33
C LYS A 82 -7.43 12.42 -5.77
N TYR A 83 -8.07 11.37 -6.29
CA TYR A 83 -9.39 10.95 -5.79
C TYR A 83 -9.35 10.49 -4.33
N SER A 84 -8.31 9.75 -3.93
CA SER A 84 -8.08 9.37 -2.54
C SER A 84 -7.93 10.59 -1.61
N HIS A 85 -7.28 11.66 -2.08
CA HIS A 85 -7.13 12.90 -1.32
C HIS A 85 -8.46 13.61 -1.13
N ILE A 86 -9.25 13.76 -2.19
CA ILE A 86 -10.59 14.34 -2.13
C ILE A 86 -11.47 13.60 -1.11
N VAL A 87 -11.46 12.25 -1.16
CA VAL A 87 -12.23 11.45 -0.17
C VAL A 87 -11.73 11.72 1.25
N THR A 88 -10.40 11.76 1.46
CA THR A 88 -9.81 12.02 2.78
C THR A 88 -10.22 13.40 3.31
N GLU A 89 -10.17 14.45 2.51
CA GLU A 89 -10.58 15.82 2.87
C GLU A 89 -12.04 15.86 3.31
N ILE A 90 -12.96 15.25 2.53
CA ILE A 90 -14.38 15.19 2.90
C ILE A 90 -14.59 14.47 4.23
N LEU A 91 -13.81 13.39 4.49
CA LEU A 91 -13.90 12.66 5.75
C LEU A 91 -13.39 13.47 6.94
N GLU A 92 -12.27 14.18 6.77
CA GLU A 92 -11.67 15.05 7.81
C GLU A 92 -12.57 16.23 8.17
N GLU A 93 -13.36 16.76 7.22
CA GLU A 93 -14.35 17.81 7.50
C GLU A 93 -15.54 17.32 8.32
N ARG A 94 -15.86 16.01 8.29
CA ARG A 94 -17.11 15.47 8.83
C ARG A 94 -16.95 14.58 10.05
N ALA A 95 -15.82 13.94 10.21
CA ALA A 95 -15.55 13.02 11.32
C ALA A 95 -14.52 13.60 12.29
N PRO A 96 -14.69 13.38 13.62
CA PRO A 96 -13.79 13.94 14.63
C PRO A 96 -12.37 13.38 14.53
N VAL A 97 -12.24 12.09 14.21
CA VAL A 97 -10.95 11.40 14.10
C VAL A 97 -10.97 10.52 12.87
N VAL A 98 -10.05 10.75 11.95
CA VAL A 98 -9.90 10.01 10.69
C VAL A 98 -8.50 9.43 10.61
N GLU A 99 -8.39 8.12 10.38
CA GLU A 99 -7.16 7.42 10.05
C GLU A 99 -7.21 6.96 8.60
N LYS A 100 -6.29 7.44 7.78
CA LYS A 100 -6.08 6.91 6.44
C LYS A 100 -5.22 5.65 6.51
N ALA A 101 -5.85 4.48 6.41
CA ALA A 101 -5.16 3.19 6.49
C ALA A 101 -4.47 2.80 5.17
N SER A 102 -5.07 3.15 4.03
CA SER A 102 -4.52 2.95 2.69
C SER A 102 -4.99 4.05 1.72
N ILE A 103 -4.74 3.86 0.43
CA ILE A 103 -5.22 4.78 -0.61
C ILE A 103 -6.75 4.75 -0.75
N ASP A 104 -7.39 3.66 -0.34
CA ASP A 104 -8.83 3.38 -0.50
C ASP A 104 -9.55 3.03 0.81
N GLU A 105 -8.84 2.91 1.94
CA GLU A 105 -9.41 2.53 3.23
C GLU A 105 -9.21 3.61 4.29
N HIS A 106 -10.26 3.89 5.07
CA HIS A 106 -10.23 4.82 6.19
C HIS A 106 -10.94 4.25 7.42
N TYR A 107 -10.42 4.56 8.61
CA TYR A 107 -11.12 4.35 9.87
C TYR A 107 -11.54 5.69 10.44
N LEU A 108 -12.78 5.72 10.97
CA LEU A 108 -13.32 6.88 11.66
C LEU A 108 -13.65 6.49 13.10
N ASP A 109 -13.22 7.26 14.07
CA ASP A 109 -13.71 7.15 15.45
C ASP A 109 -14.74 8.23 15.67
N ILE A 110 -16.00 7.83 15.79
CA ILE A 110 -17.15 8.70 16.01
C ILE A 110 -17.71 8.56 17.43
N THR A 111 -16.91 8.03 18.35
CA THR A 111 -17.28 7.87 19.76
C THR A 111 -17.69 9.19 20.36
N GLY A 112 -18.90 9.27 20.91
CA GLY A 112 -19.45 10.45 21.56
C GLY A 112 -20.14 11.47 20.64
N MET A 113 -20.11 11.27 19.31
CA MET A 113 -20.93 12.07 18.41
C MET A 113 -22.41 11.84 18.65
N ASP A 114 -22.76 10.68 19.19
CA ASP A 114 -24.14 10.31 19.40
C ASP A 114 -24.39 9.54 20.70
N LYS A 115 -25.59 9.74 21.26
CA LYS A 115 -26.04 9.01 22.46
C LYS A 115 -26.62 7.63 22.10
N TYR A 116 -26.89 7.34 20.82
CA TYR A 116 -27.62 6.16 20.36
C TYR A 116 -26.99 5.53 19.10
N VAL A 117 -26.77 4.23 19.10
CA VAL A 117 -26.22 3.46 17.97
C VAL A 117 -27.01 3.64 16.67
N MET A 118 -28.33 3.78 16.75
CA MET A 118 -29.17 4.00 15.55
C MET A 118 -28.90 5.34 14.86
N GLN A 119 -28.50 6.36 15.59
CA GLN A 119 -28.17 7.67 15.00
C GLN A 119 -26.76 7.62 14.37
N SER A 120 -25.81 6.91 14.99
CA SER A 120 -24.47 6.69 14.43
C SER A 120 -24.52 5.93 13.11
N SER A 121 -25.39 4.92 12.99
CA SER A 121 -25.55 4.17 11.73
C SER A 121 -26.19 5.03 10.64
N LYS A 122 -27.17 5.86 10.99
CA LYS A 122 -27.79 6.81 10.06
C LYS A 122 -26.77 7.83 9.58
N TRP A 123 -25.97 8.38 10.49
CA TRP A 123 -24.89 9.29 10.13
C TRP A 123 -23.88 8.64 9.17
N ALA A 124 -23.45 7.41 9.43
CA ALA A 124 -22.54 6.68 8.55
C ALA A 124 -23.15 6.42 7.16
N HIS A 125 -24.45 6.10 7.10
CA HIS A 125 -25.20 5.99 5.86
C HIS A 125 -25.23 7.32 5.09
N GLU A 126 -25.59 8.42 5.76
CA GLU A 126 -25.62 9.75 5.15
C GLU A 126 -24.24 10.18 4.66
N LEU A 127 -23.19 9.88 5.41
CA LEU A 127 -21.80 10.13 4.99
C LEU A 127 -21.45 9.34 3.73
N ARG A 128 -21.79 8.05 3.67
CA ARG A 128 -21.60 7.20 2.49
C ARG A 128 -22.29 7.79 1.27
N MET A 129 -23.58 8.12 1.38
CA MET A 129 -24.36 8.72 0.30
C MET A 129 -23.78 10.07 -0.16
N HIS A 130 -23.31 10.87 0.79
CA HIS A 130 -22.66 12.14 0.48
C HIS A 130 -21.35 11.94 -0.31
N LEU A 131 -20.47 11.05 0.15
CA LEU A 131 -19.20 10.71 -0.54
C LEU A 131 -19.46 10.22 -1.95
N THR A 132 -20.38 9.26 -2.13
CA THR A 132 -20.74 8.74 -3.47
C THR A 132 -21.27 9.85 -4.36
N LYS A 133 -22.11 10.75 -3.86
CA LYS A 133 -22.66 11.89 -4.62
C LYS A 133 -21.58 12.89 -5.04
N GLN A 134 -20.62 13.18 -4.16
CA GLN A 134 -19.56 14.17 -4.42
C GLN A 134 -18.45 13.64 -5.32
N THR A 135 -18.10 12.36 -5.18
CA THR A 135 -16.94 11.78 -5.86
C THR A 135 -17.31 10.88 -7.03
N GLY A 136 -18.55 10.38 -7.10
CA GLY A 136 -18.96 9.35 -8.04
C GLY A 136 -18.42 7.95 -7.70
N LEU A 137 -17.68 7.79 -6.58
CA LEU A 137 -17.07 6.54 -6.20
C LEU A 137 -18.01 5.70 -5.33
N PRO A 138 -18.26 4.41 -5.68
CA PRO A 138 -18.97 3.50 -4.80
C PRO A 138 -18.09 3.13 -3.61
N LEU A 139 -18.70 2.99 -2.45
CA LEU A 139 -18.00 2.58 -1.23
C LEU A 139 -18.88 1.76 -0.31
N SER A 140 -18.24 0.89 0.46
CA SER A 140 -18.87 0.09 1.49
C SER A 140 -18.36 0.46 2.87
N PHE A 141 -19.18 0.30 3.91
CA PHE A 141 -18.71 0.49 5.27
C PHE A 141 -19.17 -0.60 6.24
N GLY A 142 -18.37 -0.79 7.29
CA GLY A 142 -18.71 -1.55 8.47
C GLY A 142 -18.56 -0.70 9.72
N MET A 143 -19.48 -0.83 10.66
CA MET A 143 -19.44 -0.11 11.93
C MET A 143 -19.49 -1.09 13.10
N SER A 144 -18.64 -0.90 14.10
CA SER A 144 -18.60 -1.68 15.33
C SER A 144 -17.80 -0.95 16.42
N VAL A 145 -17.45 -1.65 17.49
CA VAL A 145 -16.71 -1.08 18.64
C VAL A 145 -15.20 -0.99 18.41
N ASN A 146 -14.65 -1.58 17.37
CA ASN A 146 -13.22 -1.60 17.11
C ASN A 146 -12.86 -1.77 15.63
N LYS A 147 -11.59 -1.50 15.29
CA LYS A 147 -11.08 -1.52 13.91
C LYS A 147 -11.22 -2.89 13.24
N THR A 148 -10.90 -3.97 13.96
CA THR A 148 -10.93 -5.33 13.39
C THR A 148 -12.33 -5.73 12.97
N VAL A 149 -13.33 -5.59 13.84
CA VAL A 149 -14.70 -5.99 13.54
C VAL A 149 -15.33 -5.11 12.47
N SER A 150 -15.07 -3.78 12.51
CA SER A 150 -15.54 -2.86 11.48
C SER A 150 -14.98 -3.20 10.10
N LYS A 151 -13.67 -3.53 9.99
CA LYS A 151 -13.07 -3.94 8.72
C LYS A 151 -13.65 -5.25 8.19
N VAL A 152 -13.85 -6.25 9.04
CA VAL A 152 -14.48 -7.51 8.63
C VAL A 152 -15.92 -7.27 8.20
N ALA A 153 -16.66 -6.43 8.92
CA ALA A 153 -18.03 -6.05 8.57
C ALA A 153 -18.10 -5.35 7.20
N THR A 154 -17.17 -4.44 6.89
CA THR A 154 -17.06 -3.84 5.55
C THR A 154 -16.86 -4.91 4.48
N GLY A 155 -15.95 -5.86 4.72
CA GLY A 155 -15.69 -6.95 3.77
C GLY A 155 -16.90 -7.85 3.51
N GLU A 156 -17.80 -8.01 4.49
CA GLU A 156 -19.06 -8.77 4.37
C GLU A 156 -20.21 -7.91 3.80
N ALA A 157 -20.03 -6.58 3.76
CA ALA A 157 -21.01 -5.66 3.18
C ALA A 157 -20.78 -5.41 1.67
N LYS A 158 -19.57 -5.64 1.14
CA LYS A 158 -19.20 -5.36 -0.26
C LYS A 158 -20.00 -6.21 -1.26
N PRO A 159 -20.34 -5.68 -2.44
CA PRO A 159 -20.12 -4.30 -2.88
C PRO A 159 -21.25 -3.36 -2.46
N ASP A 160 -20.96 -2.06 -2.42
CA ASP A 160 -21.91 -0.94 -2.24
C ASP A 160 -22.88 -1.16 -1.07
N GLY A 161 -22.36 -1.69 0.04
CA GLY A 161 -23.16 -2.13 1.16
C GLY A 161 -22.71 -1.56 2.50
N GLU A 162 -23.51 -1.86 3.51
CA GLU A 162 -23.29 -1.38 4.88
C GLU A 162 -23.60 -2.51 5.87
N LYS A 163 -22.79 -2.59 6.93
CA LYS A 163 -22.99 -3.58 7.98
C LYS A 163 -22.63 -3.01 9.34
N VAL A 164 -23.60 -3.04 10.24
CA VAL A 164 -23.45 -2.56 11.62
C VAL A 164 -23.45 -3.76 12.56
N ILE A 165 -22.43 -3.85 13.41
CA ILE A 165 -22.31 -4.88 14.45
C ILE A 165 -22.41 -4.17 15.80
N ALA A 166 -23.51 -4.42 16.50
CA ALA A 166 -23.75 -3.83 17.83
C ALA A 166 -22.76 -4.37 18.86
N ALA A 167 -22.47 -3.54 19.87
CA ALA A 167 -21.65 -3.95 21.01
C ALA A 167 -22.16 -5.24 21.67
N GLY A 168 -21.23 -6.17 21.97
CA GLY A 168 -21.51 -7.48 22.52
C GLY A 168 -21.77 -8.58 21.48
N ASN A 169 -21.95 -8.23 20.20
CA ASN A 169 -22.21 -9.19 19.12
C ASN A 169 -20.96 -9.53 18.28
N GLU A 170 -19.79 -8.96 18.61
CA GLU A 170 -18.56 -9.07 17.80
C GLU A 170 -18.14 -10.53 17.62
N LYS A 171 -18.07 -11.26 18.73
CA LYS A 171 -17.65 -12.66 18.73
C LYS A 171 -18.62 -13.56 17.94
N GLY A 172 -19.94 -13.36 18.13
CA GLY A 172 -20.97 -14.10 17.41
C GLY A 172 -20.97 -13.80 15.91
N PHE A 173 -20.75 -12.55 15.51
CA PHE A 173 -20.63 -12.15 14.12
C PHE A 173 -19.43 -12.82 13.43
N LEU A 174 -18.28 -12.86 14.11
CA LEU A 174 -17.06 -13.42 13.54
C LEU A 174 -17.09 -14.97 13.48
N ALA A 175 -17.74 -15.64 14.42
CA ALA A 175 -17.72 -17.09 14.61
C ALA A 175 -17.92 -17.91 13.32
N PRO A 176 -18.96 -17.70 12.50
CA PRO A 176 -19.23 -18.50 11.30
C PRO A 176 -18.30 -18.20 10.13
N LEU A 177 -17.51 -17.13 10.20
CA LEU A 177 -16.70 -16.68 9.08
C LEU A 177 -15.46 -17.56 8.90
N SER A 178 -14.97 -17.61 7.65
CA SER A 178 -13.66 -18.20 7.36
C SER A 178 -12.55 -17.43 8.08
N ILE A 179 -11.56 -18.15 8.59
CA ILE A 179 -10.36 -17.55 9.21
C ILE A 179 -9.64 -16.56 8.29
N LYS A 180 -9.75 -16.68 6.96
CA LYS A 180 -9.20 -15.72 5.99
C LYS A 180 -9.74 -14.30 6.15
N LYS A 181 -10.90 -14.12 6.78
CA LYS A 181 -11.51 -12.81 7.00
C LYS A 181 -10.84 -12.03 8.15
N ILE A 182 -10.10 -12.72 9.02
CA ILE A 182 -9.42 -12.07 10.14
C ILE A 182 -8.15 -11.35 9.63
N PRO A 183 -8.00 -10.04 9.86
CA PRO A 183 -6.79 -9.32 9.54
C PRO A 183 -5.54 -9.99 10.15
N MET A 184 -4.43 -9.99 9.41
CA MET A 184 -3.16 -10.69 9.69
C MET A 184 -3.14 -12.18 9.32
N ILE A 185 -4.24 -12.81 8.92
CA ILE A 185 -4.23 -14.16 8.35
C ILE A 185 -4.03 -14.05 6.82
N GLY A 186 -2.77 -13.98 6.41
CA GLY A 186 -2.38 -14.11 5.00
C GLY A 186 -2.28 -15.59 4.58
N ASP A 187 -1.97 -15.86 3.31
CA ASP A 187 -1.98 -17.23 2.74
C ASP A 187 -1.09 -18.22 3.51
N LYS A 188 0.09 -17.81 3.96
CA LYS A 188 0.99 -18.71 4.76
C LYS A 188 0.34 -19.11 6.08
N THR A 189 -0.17 -18.15 6.83
CA THR A 189 -0.84 -18.40 8.11
C THR A 189 -2.12 -19.22 7.90
N TYR A 190 -2.87 -18.92 6.85
CA TYR A 190 -4.06 -19.68 6.47
C TYR A 190 -3.74 -21.15 6.21
N LEU A 191 -2.68 -21.45 5.44
CA LEU A 191 -2.27 -22.84 5.16
C LEU A 191 -1.86 -23.58 6.43
N ILE A 192 -1.12 -22.92 7.35
CA ILE A 192 -0.75 -23.52 8.64
C ILE A 192 -2.00 -23.91 9.44
N LEU A 193 -2.93 -22.97 9.59
CA LEU A 193 -4.17 -23.20 10.35
C LEU A 193 -5.07 -24.26 9.67
N ARG A 194 -5.19 -24.22 8.34
CA ARG A 194 -5.93 -25.23 7.57
C ARG A 194 -5.39 -26.64 7.75
N ASN A 195 -4.07 -26.81 7.75
CA ASN A 195 -3.42 -28.10 7.98
C ASN A 195 -3.67 -28.64 9.40
N MET A 196 -4.08 -27.77 10.33
CA MET A 196 -4.52 -28.15 11.68
C MET A 196 -6.04 -28.39 11.77
N GLY A 197 -6.77 -28.34 10.65
CA GLY A 197 -8.22 -28.47 10.60
C GLY A 197 -9.00 -27.22 11.01
N ILE A 198 -8.32 -26.05 11.11
CA ILE A 198 -8.95 -24.78 11.53
C ILE A 198 -9.38 -24.01 10.27
N GLU A 199 -10.69 -23.98 10.02
CA GLU A 199 -11.27 -23.33 8.84
C GLU A 199 -12.12 -22.10 9.19
N ARG A 200 -12.78 -22.15 10.35
CA ARG A 200 -13.69 -21.10 10.84
C ARG A 200 -13.15 -20.40 12.05
N VAL A 201 -13.56 -19.16 12.23
CA VAL A 201 -13.14 -18.31 13.33
C VAL A 201 -13.59 -18.90 14.68
N GLU A 202 -14.77 -19.52 14.75
CA GLU A 202 -15.27 -20.18 15.97
C GLU A 202 -14.28 -21.21 16.54
N THR A 203 -13.56 -21.94 15.69
CA THR A 203 -12.54 -22.90 16.15
C THR A 203 -11.41 -22.18 16.90
N ILE A 204 -10.95 -21.02 16.40
CA ILE A 204 -9.95 -20.21 17.09
C ILE A 204 -10.50 -19.66 18.40
N GLN A 205 -11.78 -19.26 18.43
CA GLN A 205 -12.44 -18.71 19.63
C GLN A 205 -12.54 -19.74 20.77
N LEU A 206 -12.64 -21.02 20.43
CA LEU A 206 -12.70 -22.13 21.39
C LEU A 206 -11.33 -22.59 21.89
N MET A 207 -10.26 -22.22 21.17
CA MET A 207 -8.89 -22.59 21.53
C MET A 207 -8.35 -21.70 22.64
N PRO A 208 -7.48 -22.22 23.55
CA PRO A 208 -6.71 -21.38 24.46
C PRO A 208 -5.74 -20.47 23.69
N ALA A 209 -5.57 -19.24 24.18
CA ALA A 209 -4.65 -18.25 23.56
C ALA A 209 -3.21 -18.77 23.47
N GLU A 210 -2.77 -19.51 24.48
CA GLU A 210 -1.42 -20.11 24.57
C GLU A 210 -1.17 -21.12 23.44
N MET A 211 -2.20 -21.80 22.97
CA MET A 211 -2.09 -22.74 21.85
C MET A 211 -1.83 -22.00 20.54
N MET A 212 -2.53 -20.90 20.29
CA MET A 212 -2.29 -20.04 19.14
C MET A 212 -0.89 -19.40 19.19
N GLN A 213 -0.44 -19.00 20.38
CA GLN A 213 0.90 -18.46 20.59
C GLN A 213 1.99 -19.51 20.30
N LYS A 214 1.81 -20.76 20.71
CA LYS A 214 2.75 -21.86 20.41
C LYS A 214 2.89 -22.12 18.91
N VAL A 215 1.80 -21.98 18.15
CA VAL A 215 1.79 -22.26 16.70
C VAL A 215 2.34 -21.10 15.87
N LEU A 216 1.98 -19.86 16.22
CA LEU A 216 2.22 -18.67 15.39
C LEU A 216 3.03 -17.57 16.10
N GLY A 217 3.54 -17.83 17.31
CA GLY A 217 4.26 -16.84 18.11
C GLY A 217 3.35 -15.69 18.54
N GLU A 218 3.92 -14.49 18.68
CA GLU A 218 3.19 -13.26 19.05
C GLU A 218 2.03 -12.94 18.11
N ASN A 219 2.17 -13.25 16.82
CA ASN A 219 1.08 -13.10 15.85
C ASN A 219 -0.12 -14.00 16.20
N GLY A 220 0.11 -15.18 16.81
CA GLY A 220 -0.95 -16.09 17.25
C GLY A 220 -1.84 -15.48 18.32
N THR A 221 -1.23 -14.81 19.32
CA THR A 221 -1.96 -14.09 20.35
C THR A 221 -2.82 -12.97 19.77
N SER A 222 -2.24 -12.17 18.85
CA SER A 222 -2.97 -11.09 18.16
C SER A 222 -4.14 -11.62 17.31
N ILE A 223 -3.94 -12.72 16.60
CA ILE A 223 -4.98 -13.37 15.79
C ILE A 223 -6.10 -13.92 16.70
N TRP A 224 -5.73 -14.53 17.83
CA TRP A 224 -6.72 -15.03 18.81
C TRP A 224 -7.58 -13.90 19.37
N GLN A 225 -6.96 -12.77 19.76
CA GLN A 225 -7.70 -11.59 20.21
C GLN A 225 -8.67 -11.11 19.15
N LYS A 226 -8.19 -10.90 17.91
CA LYS A 226 -9.02 -10.45 16.79
C LYS A 226 -10.18 -11.43 16.48
N ALA A 227 -9.93 -12.72 16.53
CA ALA A 227 -10.96 -13.75 16.34
C ALA A 227 -12.05 -13.68 17.44
N ASN A 228 -11.69 -13.28 18.65
CA ASN A 228 -12.64 -13.06 19.76
C ASN A 228 -13.26 -11.64 19.75
N GLY A 229 -13.05 -10.84 18.69
CA GLY A 229 -13.58 -9.49 18.58
C GLY A 229 -12.87 -8.45 19.44
N ILE A 230 -11.67 -8.75 19.93
CA ILE A 230 -10.87 -7.89 20.82
C ILE A 230 -9.82 -7.15 19.97
N ASP A 231 -9.93 -5.82 19.92
CA ASP A 231 -8.93 -4.96 19.30
C ASP A 231 -8.92 -3.59 20.00
N ASN A 232 -7.87 -3.33 20.76
CA ASN A 232 -7.73 -2.12 21.55
C ASN A 232 -7.00 -0.98 20.80
N ASN A 233 -6.55 -1.23 19.55
CA ASN A 233 -5.84 -0.23 18.78
C ASN A 233 -6.74 1.01 18.54
N PRO A 234 -6.25 2.23 18.83
CA PRO A 234 -6.99 3.45 18.54
C PRO A 234 -7.06 3.72 17.04
N VAL A 235 -7.95 4.60 16.65
CA VAL A 235 -7.91 5.28 15.34
C VAL A 235 -6.90 6.40 15.46
N GLU A 236 -5.81 6.32 14.66
CA GLU A 236 -4.68 7.25 14.73
C GLU A 236 -4.67 8.14 13.47
N PRO A 237 -4.95 9.45 13.60
CA PRO A 237 -5.03 10.36 12.44
C PRO A 237 -3.75 10.45 11.65
N TYR A 238 -2.62 10.27 12.31
CA TYR A 238 -1.32 10.40 11.69
C TYR A 238 -0.32 9.40 12.28
N SER A 239 0.39 8.70 11.40
CA SER A 239 1.57 7.93 11.77
C SER A 239 2.77 8.41 10.96
N GLU A 240 3.89 8.65 11.63
CA GLU A 240 5.11 9.02 10.93
C GLU A 240 5.59 7.90 10.00
N ARG A 241 5.93 8.30 8.78
CA ARG A 241 6.49 7.37 7.79
C ARG A 241 7.87 6.88 8.26
N LYS A 242 7.99 5.58 8.49
CA LYS A 242 9.22 4.94 8.99
C LYS A 242 10.28 4.70 7.89
N SER A 243 9.83 4.55 6.65
CA SER A 243 10.69 4.29 5.48
C SER A 243 10.00 4.67 4.17
N ILE A 244 10.82 4.95 3.14
CA ILE A 244 10.39 5.05 1.75
C ILE A 244 11.23 4.10 0.91
N SER A 245 10.65 3.52 -0.14
CA SER A 245 11.37 2.59 -1.01
C SER A 245 10.82 2.61 -2.42
N SER A 246 11.69 2.27 -3.36
CA SER A 246 11.34 2.02 -4.75
C SER A 246 11.95 0.69 -5.18
N GLU A 247 11.21 -0.11 -5.93
CA GLU A 247 11.66 -1.41 -6.43
C GLU A 247 11.30 -1.52 -7.92
N ASN A 248 12.20 -2.11 -8.69
CA ASN A 248 11.98 -2.38 -10.11
C ASN A 248 12.20 -3.86 -10.42
N THR A 249 11.19 -4.51 -10.98
CA THR A 249 11.30 -5.86 -11.54
C THR A 249 11.59 -5.74 -13.03
N TYR A 250 12.69 -6.30 -13.48
CA TYR A 250 13.05 -6.28 -14.90
C TYR A 250 12.15 -7.20 -15.71
N ASP A 251 11.78 -6.82 -16.92
CA ASP A 251 11.01 -7.66 -17.85
C ASP A 251 11.77 -8.94 -18.23
N LYS A 252 13.10 -8.85 -18.35
CA LYS A 252 14.01 -9.98 -18.49
C LYS A 252 15.06 -9.90 -17.39
N ASP A 253 15.36 -11.05 -16.78
CA ASP A 253 16.42 -11.11 -15.76
C ASP A 253 17.76 -10.72 -16.40
N THR A 254 18.56 -9.94 -15.68
CA THR A 254 19.76 -9.31 -16.24
C THR A 254 21.00 -9.49 -15.37
N THR A 255 22.17 -9.52 -16.03
CA THR A 255 23.49 -9.36 -15.39
C THR A 255 24.16 -8.04 -15.81
N ASP A 256 23.49 -7.23 -16.62
CA ASP A 256 24.03 -5.93 -17.07
C ASP A 256 24.16 -4.95 -15.90
N ILE A 257 25.40 -4.79 -15.43
CA ILE A 257 25.76 -3.90 -14.34
C ILE A 257 25.38 -2.46 -14.66
N THR A 258 25.46 -2.04 -15.93
CA THR A 258 25.14 -0.68 -16.35
C THR A 258 23.65 -0.43 -16.21
N GLN A 259 22.82 -1.36 -16.66
CA GLN A 259 21.38 -1.30 -16.49
C GLN A 259 20.98 -1.27 -15.00
N ILE A 260 21.61 -2.12 -14.17
CA ILE A 260 21.32 -2.20 -12.74
C ILE A 260 21.71 -0.88 -12.04
N ARG A 261 22.91 -0.33 -12.32
CA ARG A 261 23.36 0.95 -11.79
C ARG A 261 22.43 2.09 -12.20
N ARG A 262 21.99 2.12 -13.45
CA ARG A 262 20.99 3.08 -13.94
C ARG A 262 19.72 3.02 -13.09
N SER A 263 19.17 1.85 -12.84
CA SER A 263 17.98 1.67 -11.99
C SER A 263 18.21 2.21 -10.58
N ILE A 264 19.37 1.93 -9.97
CA ILE A 264 19.72 2.45 -8.63
C ILE A 264 19.75 3.98 -8.64
N VAL A 265 20.41 4.59 -9.64
CA VAL A 265 20.49 6.07 -9.75
C VAL A 265 19.11 6.70 -9.87
N THR A 266 18.25 6.13 -10.73
CA THR A 266 16.88 6.63 -10.93
C THR A 266 16.07 6.55 -9.65
N MET A 267 16.11 5.42 -8.94
CA MET A 267 15.38 5.24 -7.67
C MET A 267 15.87 6.22 -6.60
N ILE A 268 17.19 6.41 -6.49
CA ILE A 268 17.74 7.33 -5.48
C ILE A 268 17.35 8.76 -5.79
N ASP A 269 17.39 9.17 -7.04
CA ASP A 269 17.01 10.50 -7.47
C ASP A 269 15.55 10.81 -7.10
N GLN A 270 14.63 9.86 -7.36
CA GLN A 270 13.22 9.96 -7.00
C GLN A 270 12.99 9.99 -5.48
N LEU A 271 13.60 9.06 -4.76
CA LEU A 271 13.43 8.95 -3.30
C LEU A 271 14.05 10.13 -2.55
N ALA A 272 15.22 10.63 -2.98
CA ALA A 272 15.87 11.79 -2.37
C ALA A 272 15.05 13.07 -2.60
N TYR A 273 14.50 13.25 -3.80
CA TYR A 273 13.56 14.34 -4.09
C TYR A 273 12.32 14.26 -3.18
N GLN A 274 11.75 13.06 -3.01
CA GLN A 274 10.61 12.86 -2.12
C GLN A 274 10.94 13.23 -0.66
N LEU A 275 12.11 12.82 -0.14
CA LEU A 275 12.56 13.23 1.20
C LEU A 275 12.62 14.74 1.35
N ARG A 276 13.23 15.43 0.38
CA ARG A 276 13.37 16.91 0.42
C ARG A 276 12.01 17.61 0.31
N LYS A 277 11.10 17.12 -0.54
CA LYS A 277 9.73 17.63 -0.67
C LYS A 277 8.95 17.53 0.66
N GLU A 278 9.16 16.44 1.41
CA GLU A 278 8.56 16.22 2.74
C GLU A 278 9.36 16.87 3.88
N LYS A 279 10.46 17.60 3.60
CA LYS A 279 11.38 18.18 4.58
C LYS A 279 11.91 17.15 5.58
N LYS A 280 12.31 15.99 5.07
CA LYS A 280 12.81 14.85 5.84
C LYS A 280 14.20 14.45 5.38
N VAL A 281 14.92 13.79 6.29
CA VAL A 281 16.23 13.17 6.07
C VAL A 281 16.19 11.71 6.51
N CYS A 282 17.08 10.88 5.95
CA CYS A 282 17.18 9.47 6.34
C CYS A 282 18.57 9.15 6.92
N GLY A 283 18.62 8.18 7.85
CA GLY A 283 19.85 7.71 8.52
C GLY A 283 20.29 6.32 8.08
N CYS A 284 19.63 5.68 7.11
CA CYS A 284 19.99 4.35 6.64
C CYS A 284 19.58 4.13 5.19
N VAL A 285 20.50 3.55 4.40
CA VAL A 285 20.28 3.12 3.02
C VAL A 285 20.29 1.61 2.96
N THR A 286 19.33 1.02 2.25
CA THR A 286 19.23 -0.43 2.02
C THR A 286 19.13 -0.69 0.51
N ILE A 287 19.88 -1.68 0.03
CA ILE A 287 19.76 -2.25 -1.31
C ILE A 287 19.12 -3.63 -1.18
N LYS A 288 18.13 -3.91 -2.01
CA LYS A 288 17.45 -5.20 -2.12
C LYS A 288 17.77 -5.81 -3.48
N LEU A 289 18.25 -7.03 -3.48
CA LEU A 289 18.50 -7.82 -4.68
C LEU A 289 17.63 -9.07 -4.63
N ARG A 290 16.87 -9.32 -5.70
CA ARG A 290 16.20 -10.60 -5.92
C ARG A 290 16.78 -11.23 -7.19
N TYR A 291 17.24 -12.44 -7.08
CA TYR A 291 17.78 -13.21 -8.19
C TYR A 291 16.68 -13.96 -8.96
N SER A 292 17.04 -14.55 -10.10
CA SER A 292 16.13 -15.34 -10.95
C SER A 292 15.57 -16.58 -10.23
N ASP A 293 16.28 -17.10 -9.25
CA ASP A 293 15.85 -18.21 -8.37
C ASP A 293 14.92 -17.76 -7.24
N PHE A 294 14.46 -16.49 -7.24
CA PHE A 294 13.65 -15.83 -6.23
C PHE A 294 14.31 -15.65 -4.86
N GLN A 295 15.58 -16.03 -4.68
CA GLN A 295 16.30 -15.69 -3.46
C GLN A 295 16.45 -14.16 -3.36
N THR A 296 16.05 -13.63 -2.20
CA THR A 296 16.09 -12.19 -1.95
C THR A 296 17.08 -11.88 -0.84
N HIS A 297 17.99 -10.96 -1.11
CA HIS A 297 18.97 -10.47 -0.15
C HIS A 297 18.81 -8.97 0.04
N THR A 298 19.00 -8.50 1.27
CA THR A 298 18.97 -7.07 1.62
C THR A 298 20.25 -6.70 2.33
N PHE A 299 20.88 -5.61 1.90
CA PHE A 299 22.11 -5.09 2.44
C PHE A 299 21.90 -3.65 2.86
N GLN A 300 22.24 -3.30 4.09
CA GLN A 300 21.98 -1.97 4.62
C GLN A 300 23.20 -1.36 5.30
N ALA A 301 23.28 -0.04 5.32
CA ALA A 301 24.28 0.70 6.07
C ALA A 301 23.65 1.94 6.71
N ARG A 302 24.07 2.24 7.94
CA ARG A 302 23.79 3.53 8.57
C ARG A 302 24.67 4.60 7.95
N ILE A 303 24.12 5.80 7.84
CA ILE A 303 24.78 7.00 7.31
C ILE A 303 24.43 8.18 8.22
N PRO A 304 25.19 9.28 8.19
CA PRO A 304 24.74 10.55 8.74
C PRO A 304 23.39 10.94 8.13
N TYR A 305 22.53 11.57 8.90
CA TYR A 305 21.21 11.98 8.42
C TYR A 305 21.33 12.95 7.25
N THR A 306 20.81 12.56 6.10
CA THR A 306 20.91 13.34 4.86
C THR A 306 19.74 13.08 3.91
N ALA A 307 19.48 14.02 3.01
CA ALA A 307 18.66 13.87 1.80
C ALA A 307 19.47 14.28 0.54
N ALA A 308 20.81 14.32 0.65
CA ALA A 308 21.70 14.68 -0.44
C ALA A 308 21.91 13.51 -1.39
N ASP A 309 21.53 13.68 -2.67
CA ASP A 309 21.58 12.64 -3.70
C ASP A 309 22.94 11.96 -3.80
N HIS A 310 24.04 12.74 -3.78
CA HIS A 310 25.39 12.20 -3.98
C HIS A 310 25.79 11.26 -2.84
N MET A 311 25.50 11.59 -1.57
CA MET A 311 25.82 10.76 -0.42
C MET A 311 25.00 9.47 -0.45
N LEU A 312 23.71 9.57 -0.72
CA LEU A 312 22.80 8.43 -0.82
C LEU A 312 23.20 7.51 -1.98
N LEU A 313 23.55 8.09 -3.13
CA LEU A 313 23.99 7.34 -4.31
C LEU A 313 25.34 6.63 -4.08
N GLN A 314 26.32 7.32 -3.52
CA GLN A 314 27.61 6.74 -3.21
C GLN A 314 27.45 5.52 -2.31
N LYS A 315 26.68 5.65 -1.22
CA LYS A 315 26.46 4.54 -0.27
C LYS A 315 25.70 3.36 -0.90
N ALA A 316 24.71 3.65 -1.71
CA ALA A 316 23.94 2.60 -2.40
C ALA A 316 24.80 1.82 -3.41
N LEU A 317 25.62 2.52 -4.20
CA LEU A 317 26.53 1.88 -5.16
C LEU A 317 27.64 1.08 -4.45
N GLU A 318 28.16 1.58 -3.33
CA GLU A 318 29.11 0.85 -2.47
C GLU A 318 28.47 -0.48 -1.97
N LEU A 319 27.26 -0.42 -1.41
CA LEU A 319 26.53 -1.60 -0.96
C LEU A 319 26.28 -2.59 -2.09
N PHE A 320 25.87 -2.10 -3.26
CA PHE A 320 25.67 -2.94 -4.44
C PHE A 320 26.97 -3.61 -4.87
N THR A 321 28.04 -2.84 -5.07
CA THR A 321 29.32 -3.36 -5.58
C THR A 321 29.96 -4.38 -4.63
N LYS A 322 29.87 -4.12 -3.30
CA LYS A 322 30.43 -5.01 -2.28
C LYS A 322 29.70 -6.37 -2.20
N ASN A 323 28.39 -6.37 -2.45
CA ASN A 323 27.55 -7.53 -2.18
C ASN A 323 27.04 -8.25 -3.44
N TYR A 324 27.20 -7.65 -4.62
CA TYR A 324 26.89 -8.30 -5.88
C TYR A 324 28.11 -9.13 -6.35
N SER A 325 28.19 -10.35 -5.87
CA SER A 325 29.28 -11.30 -6.21
C SER A 325 28.79 -12.50 -7.04
N ARG A 326 27.49 -12.72 -7.08
CA ARG A 326 26.89 -13.85 -7.80
C ARG A 326 26.85 -13.57 -9.31
N ARG A 327 27.24 -14.54 -10.13
CA ARG A 327 27.00 -14.55 -11.58
C ARG A 327 25.58 -15.01 -11.94
N VAL A 328 24.62 -14.79 -11.02
CA VAL A 328 23.22 -15.15 -11.20
C VAL A 328 22.46 -13.91 -11.66
N LEU A 329 21.54 -14.12 -12.60
CA LEU A 329 20.69 -13.07 -13.15
C LEU A 329 19.87 -12.39 -12.04
N ILE A 330 19.83 -11.06 -12.06
CA ILE A 330 18.97 -10.25 -11.18
C ILE A 330 17.61 -10.10 -11.81
N ARG A 331 16.57 -10.42 -11.04
CA ARG A 331 15.18 -10.26 -11.37
C ARG A 331 14.64 -8.92 -10.89
N LEU A 332 15.03 -8.46 -9.69
CA LEU A 332 14.54 -7.23 -9.08
C LEU A 332 15.67 -6.54 -8.34
N ILE A 333 15.70 -5.23 -8.47
CA ILE A 333 16.51 -4.31 -7.67
C ILE A 333 15.60 -3.37 -6.88
N GLY A 334 15.96 -3.06 -5.64
CA GLY A 334 15.24 -2.09 -4.81
C GLY A 334 16.16 -1.23 -3.98
N VAL A 335 15.73 0.00 -3.72
CA VAL A 335 16.36 0.95 -2.81
C VAL A 335 15.35 1.33 -1.73
N LYS A 336 15.78 1.34 -0.47
CA LYS A 336 14.96 1.77 0.66
C LYS A 336 15.75 2.72 1.54
N PHE A 337 15.11 3.81 1.94
CA PHE A 337 15.58 4.72 2.99
C PHE A 337 14.77 4.51 4.25
N SER A 338 15.45 4.42 5.39
CA SER A 338 14.81 4.23 6.70
C SER A 338 15.48 5.11 7.77
N HIS A 339 14.98 5.06 9.01
CA HIS A 339 15.32 6.04 10.04
C HIS A 339 15.05 7.46 9.53
N ILE A 340 13.81 7.67 9.07
CA ILE A 340 13.39 8.97 8.54
C ILE A 340 13.01 9.85 9.70
N VAL A 341 13.56 11.07 9.73
CA VAL A 341 13.24 12.10 10.71
C VAL A 341 12.97 13.43 10.01
N SER A 342 12.17 14.28 10.63
CA SER A 342 12.00 15.66 10.18
C SER A 342 13.30 16.43 10.38
N GLY A 343 13.74 17.16 9.38
CA GLY A 343 14.98 17.93 9.47
C GLY A 343 15.52 18.36 8.12
N PHE A 344 16.60 19.14 8.18
CA PHE A 344 17.36 19.56 7.02
C PHE A 344 18.70 18.81 7.00
N ASN A 345 19.37 18.76 5.85
CA ASN A 345 20.72 18.20 5.75
C ASN A 345 21.64 18.81 6.81
N GLN A 346 22.33 17.95 7.54
CA GLN A 346 23.39 18.37 8.45
C GLN A 346 24.51 18.97 7.59
N ILE A 347 24.86 20.23 7.83
CA ILE A 347 25.94 20.90 7.12
C ILE A 347 27.25 20.29 7.62
N ASP A 348 28.01 19.66 6.74
CA ASP A 348 29.37 19.25 7.05
C ASP A 348 30.31 20.40 6.67
N LEU A 349 31.09 20.88 7.64
CA LEU A 349 31.99 22.02 7.48
C LEU A 349 33.17 21.76 6.50
N PHE A 350 33.36 20.50 6.11
CA PHE A 350 34.49 20.06 5.29
C PHE A 350 34.10 19.61 3.87
N ASP A 351 32.80 19.66 3.50
CA ASP A 351 32.33 19.30 2.16
C ASP A 351 31.67 20.51 1.49
N ASP A 352 31.79 20.65 0.16
CA ASP A 352 31.16 21.72 -0.69
C ASP A 352 29.61 21.65 -0.63
N THR A 353 29.08 21.64 0.57
CA THR A 353 27.68 21.29 0.86
C THR A 353 26.76 22.42 0.40
N GLU A 354 27.23 23.69 0.42
CA GLU A 354 26.36 24.84 0.12
C GLU A 354 26.00 24.93 -1.37
N GLU A 355 26.96 24.71 -2.25
CA GLU A 355 26.75 24.71 -3.70
C GLU A 355 25.86 23.53 -4.14
N LYS A 356 26.11 22.35 -3.58
CA LYS A 356 25.30 21.16 -3.83
C LYS A 356 23.85 21.34 -3.34
N ILE A 357 23.65 21.95 -2.16
CA ILE A 357 22.31 22.27 -1.65
C ILE A 357 21.59 23.23 -2.61
N LYS A 358 22.27 24.31 -3.05
CA LYS A 358 21.69 25.25 -4.04
C LYS A 358 21.33 24.57 -5.36
N LEU A 359 22.18 23.62 -5.81
CA LEU A 359 21.90 22.80 -7.00
C LEU A 359 20.63 21.96 -6.81
N TYR A 360 20.50 21.22 -5.70
CA TYR A 360 19.30 20.40 -5.43
C TYR A 360 18.05 21.26 -5.32
N GLN A 361 18.12 22.41 -4.65
CA GLN A 361 17.00 23.36 -4.58
C GLN A 361 16.59 23.88 -5.95
N ALA A 362 17.56 24.14 -6.85
CA ALA A 362 17.27 24.55 -8.22
C ALA A 362 16.60 23.42 -9.01
N MET A 363 17.12 22.19 -8.92
CA MET A 363 16.53 21.01 -9.54
C MET A 363 15.11 20.74 -9.02
N ASP A 364 14.91 20.82 -7.71
CA ASP A 364 13.62 20.58 -7.07
C ASP A 364 12.59 21.65 -7.47
N ARG A 365 13.00 22.93 -7.64
CA ARG A 365 12.13 24.00 -8.18
C ARG A 365 11.66 23.69 -9.60
N ILE A 366 12.53 23.17 -10.45
CA ILE A 366 12.18 22.79 -11.82
C ILE A 366 11.22 21.62 -11.81
N ARG A 367 11.47 20.58 -11.00
CA ARG A 367 10.57 19.43 -10.86
C ARG A 367 9.18 19.82 -10.32
N ASN A 368 9.13 20.68 -9.31
CA ASN A 368 7.87 21.19 -8.78
C ASN A 368 7.04 21.96 -9.82
N ARG A 369 7.68 22.60 -10.80
CA ARG A 369 7.01 23.40 -11.81
C ARG A 369 6.63 22.61 -13.07
N PHE A 370 7.49 21.67 -13.48
CA PHE A 370 7.38 21.00 -14.78
C PHE A 370 7.21 19.48 -14.68
N GLY A 371 7.08 18.94 -13.47
CA GLY A 371 6.93 17.51 -13.19
C GLY A 371 8.24 16.82 -12.84
N ASP A 372 8.12 15.66 -12.20
CA ASP A 372 9.24 14.91 -11.60
C ASP A 372 10.31 14.49 -12.61
N ASN A 373 9.92 14.27 -13.86
CA ASN A 373 10.80 13.86 -14.96
C ASN A 373 11.44 15.01 -15.74
N ALA A 374 11.19 16.28 -15.38
CA ALA A 374 11.70 17.45 -16.08
C ALA A 374 13.24 17.57 -16.05
N ILE A 375 13.87 17.04 -15.01
CA ILE A 375 15.33 16.92 -14.89
C ILE A 375 15.68 15.50 -14.48
N MET A 376 16.57 14.88 -15.26
CA MET A 376 17.13 13.55 -14.99
C MET A 376 18.65 13.59 -15.10
N LYS A 377 19.34 12.72 -14.36
CA LYS A 377 20.77 12.49 -14.53
C LYS A 377 21.01 11.80 -15.87
N SER A 378 22.08 12.14 -16.58
CA SER A 378 22.37 11.57 -17.92
C SER A 378 22.41 10.04 -17.96
N ILE A 379 22.88 9.40 -16.89
CA ILE A 379 22.87 7.93 -16.76
C ILE A 379 21.44 7.35 -16.66
N SER A 380 20.45 8.14 -16.25
CA SER A 380 19.04 7.73 -16.12
C SER A 380 18.23 7.91 -17.41
N LEU A 381 18.82 8.50 -18.46
CA LEU A 381 18.13 8.67 -19.73
C LEU A 381 17.78 7.31 -20.35
N PRO A 382 16.56 7.14 -20.89
CA PRO A 382 16.17 5.90 -21.55
C PRO A 382 17.08 5.63 -22.75
N THR A 383 17.36 4.38 -23.02
CA THR A 383 18.04 3.98 -24.26
C THR A 383 17.03 4.02 -25.40
N LYS A 384 17.50 4.24 -26.65
CA LYS A 384 16.65 4.27 -27.86
C LYS A 384 15.74 3.04 -28.01
N GLU A 385 16.11 1.89 -27.43
CA GLU A 385 15.27 0.68 -27.42
C GLU A 385 14.12 0.76 -26.41
N GLN A 386 14.29 1.52 -25.32
CA GLN A 386 13.26 1.73 -24.29
C GLN A 386 12.23 2.81 -24.67
N GLU A 387 12.58 3.69 -25.61
CA GLU A 387 11.66 4.69 -26.16
C GLU A 387 10.67 4.05 -27.13
N LYS A 388 11.09 3.09 -27.96
CA LYS A 388 10.21 2.37 -28.89
C LYS A 388 9.13 1.50 -28.24
N GLY A 389 9.38 0.97 -27.04
CA GLY A 389 8.39 0.16 -26.31
C GLY A 389 7.38 0.97 -25.47
N LYS A 390 7.40 2.31 -25.55
CA LYS A 390 6.42 3.20 -24.91
C LYS A 390 5.40 3.78 -25.90
N GLU A 391 5.66 3.64 -27.19
CA GLU A 391 4.77 4.11 -28.29
C GLU A 391 3.88 2.99 -28.84
N GLU A 392 4.08 1.73 -28.44
CA GLU A 392 3.19 0.59 -28.64
C GLU A 392 2.36 0.30 -27.37
#